data_629d1b33f20c4cb4b0c1940dffb6fbfc
#
_entry.id   629d1b33f20c4cb4b0c1940dffb6fbfc
#
_cell.length_a   1.000
_cell.length_b   1.000
_cell.length_c   1.000
_cell.angle_alpha   90.00
_cell.angle_beta   90.00
_cell.angle_gamma   90.00
#
_symmetry.space_group_name_H-M   'P 1'
#
loop_
_entity.id
_entity.type
_entity.pdbx_description
1 polymer ?
#
loop_
_entity_poly.entity_id
_entity_poly.type
_entity_poly.pdbx_seq_one_letter_code
_entity_poly.pdbx_strand_id
1 'polypeptide(L)'
;MTPQESVERALQAAAHLHGCVVLVRESSEAVLRWANSTMTTNGHSTATRVTVIAFVAVEGGVAAGVVGSAEPTDPAVLVAAAEAAARDAGPADDATPLPEPSADDATWAEPAAVTTIGVFEKLAGDLGAVFDSPQRHYGFASHEVVTTWLGTSTGIRRRWVQPTGSVELNVKTADLASSAWAGASTADFTDVDTAALAEVAARRLDWGARRVTLPAGRYDTLLPPSAVADLMIYLAWSMDGRSAQEGRSALAGRVGERLTALPLTLACDPAAPGLEYEPFLTTTRSGEGVSVFDNGAPTRRVDWVREGVITELAYSRAEAAEFGTSFAPPGDNLLLTGGADGTLDDLVAATERGLLLTCLWYIRLVDPTTLLLTGLTRDGVYLVERGEVVAEVDHNFRFNYSPLDVLRTASQVGTTERTLPREWKDWFTRAAMPPVRVPEFFMSSVSLGR
;
A
#
# COMPACT_ATOMS: atom_id res chain seq x y z
N MET A 1 -22.95 4.52 -23.22
CA MET A 1 -23.40 3.44 -22.30
C MET A 1 -22.89 3.77 -20.93
N THR A 2 -23.76 3.84 -19.94
CA THR A 2 -23.34 4.07 -18.55
C THR A 2 -22.65 2.83 -17.98
N PRO A 3 -21.89 2.94 -16.89
CA PRO A 3 -21.31 1.77 -16.20
C PRO A 3 -22.36 0.72 -15.83
N GLN A 4 -23.50 1.16 -15.30
CA GLN A 4 -24.61 0.29 -14.93
C GLN A 4 -25.19 -0.44 -16.14
N GLU A 5 -25.44 0.27 -17.24
CA GLU A 5 -25.90 -0.34 -18.51
C GLU A 5 -24.89 -1.36 -19.04
N SER A 6 -23.59 -1.09 -18.89
CA SER A 6 -22.51 -2.01 -19.29
C SER A 6 -22.55 -3.29 -18.47
N VAL A 7 -22.73 -3.16 -17.15
CA VAL A 7 -22.88 -4.31 -16.24
C VAL A 7 -24.10 -5.15 -16.61
N GLU A 8 -25.28 -4.51 -16.74
CA GLU A 8 -26.52 -5.24 -17.02
C GLU A 8 -26.49 -5.93 -18.40
N ARG A 9 -25.94 -5.26 -19.41
CA ARG A 9 -25.78 -5.84 -20.74
C ARG A 9 -24.84 -7.04 -20.77
N ALA A 10 -23.72 -6.98 -20.03
CA ALA A 10 -22.80 -8.10 -19.92
C ALA A 10 -23.47 -9.28 -19.18
N LEU A 11 -24.13 -9.03 -18.05
CA LEU A 11 -24.83 -10.08 -17.29
C LEU A 11 -25.97 -10.72 -18.10
N GLN A 12 -26.70 -9.94 -18.88
CA GLN A 12 -27.72 -10.47 -19.79
C GLN A 12 -27.10 -11.36 -20.86
N ALA A 13 -25.99 -10.95 -21.47
CA ALA A 13 -25.29 -11.76 -22.47
C ALA A 13 -24.71 -13.04 -21.85
N ALA A 14 -24.35 -13.03 -20.56
CA ALA A 14 -23.77 -14.14 -19.81
C ALA A 14 -24.84 -15.08 -19.19
N ALA A 15 -26.15 -14.91 -19.43
CA ALA A 15 -27.20 -15.67 -18.77
C ALA A 15 -27.15 -17.18 -19.01
N HIS A 16 -26.43 -17.65 -20.02
CA HIS A 16 -26.21 -19.05 -20.35
C HIS A 16 -25.00 -19.68 -19.65
N LEU A 17 -24.16 -18.87 -19.00
CA LEU A 17 -22.96 -19.31 -18.32
C LEU A 17 -23.28 -19.87 -16.91
N HIS A 18 -22.33 -20.61 -16.33
CA HIS A 18 -22.41 -21.08 -14.93
C HIS A 18 -22.46 -19.89 -13.97
N GLY A 19 -21.73 -18.81 -14.26
CA GLY A 19 -21.72 -17.56 -13.53
C GLY A 19 -20.98 -16.46 -14.27
N CYS A 20 -21.17 -15.23 -13.81
CA CYS A 20 -20.47 -14.07 -14.37
C CYS A 20 -20.28 -13.01 -13.30
N VAL A 21 -19.13 -12.34 -13.36
CA VAL A 21 -18.82 -11.10 -12.64
C VAL A 21 -18.43 -10.05 -13.65
N VAL A 22 -18.92 -8.83 -13.45
CA VAL A 22 -18.60 -7.67 -14.28
C VAL A 22 -18.11 -6.55 -13.39
N LEU A 23 -16.93 -6.04 -13.71
CA LEU A 23 -16.34 -4.87 -13.06
C LEU A 23 -16.26 -3.73 -14.08
N VAL A 24 -16.82 -2.58 -13.74
CA VAL A 24 -16.60 -1.34 -14.48
C VAL A 24 -15.90 -0.37 -13.56
N ARG A 25 -14.75 0.13 -13.98
CA ARG A 25 -13.99 1.15 -13.25
C ARG A 25 -13.85 2.39 -14.10
N GLU A 26 -14.26 3.53 -13.55
CA GLU A 26 -13.99 4.84 -14.11
C GLU A 26 -13.00 5.54 -13.18
N SER A 27 -11.85 5.93 -13.71
CA SER A 27 -10.85 6.70 -12.99
C SER A 27 -10.75 8.13 -13.54
N SER A 28 -10.53 9.05 -12.64
CA SER A 28 -10.23 10.45 -12.91
C SER A 28 -8.99 10.79 -12.10
N GLU A 29 -7.93 11.26 -12.76
CA GLU A 29 -6.64 11.57 -12.14
C GLU A 29 -6.25 13.01 -12.41
N ALA A 30 -5.73 13.70 -11.39
CA ALA A 30 -5.08 14.98 -11.49
C ALA A 30 -3.63 14.87 -10.97
N VAL A 31 -2.68 15.51 -11.66
CA VAL A 31 -1.26 15.51 -11.29
C VAL A 31 -0.68 16.92 -11.30
N LEU A 32 0.28 17.15 -10.41
CA LEU A 32 1.02 18.39 -10.32
C LEU A 32 2.50 18.06 -10.08
N ARG A 33 3.41 18.66 -10.86
CA ARG A 33 4.85 18.46 -10.74
C ARG A 33 5.60 19.77 -10.64
N TRP A 34 6.69 19.74 -9.90
CA TRP A 34 7.63 20.86 -9.81
C TRP A 34 9.07 20.38 -9.79
N ALA A 35 9.94 21.18 -10.31
CA ALA A 35 11.38 20.94 -10.31
C ALA A 35 12.14 22.25 -10.18
N ASN A 36 13.20 22.24 -9.38
CA ASN A 36 14.04 23.38 -9.13
C ASN A 36 13.23 24.63 -8.71
N SER A 37 12.32 24.44 -7.74
CA SER A 37 11.42 25.47 -7.20
C SER A 37 10.55 26.16 -8.27
N THR A 38 10.11 25.42 -9.27
CA THR A 38 9.25 25.93 -10.35
C THR A 38 8.24 24.87 -10.75
N MET A 39 6.98 25.26 -10.90
CA MET A 39 5.95 24.37 -11.46
C MET A 39 6.30 24.01 -12.89
N THR A 40 6.28 22.72 -13.20
CA THR A 40 6.69 22.22 -14.53
C THR A 40 5.55 21.62 -15.32
N THR A 41 4.66 20.86 -14.67
CA THR A 41 3.59 20.13 -15.35
C THR A 41 2.38 20.03 -14.43
N ASN A 42 1.21 20.22 -15.01
CA ASN A 42 -0.06 19.79 -14.46
C ASN A 42 -0.81 18.99 -15.52
N GLY A 43 -1.72 18.17 -15.10
CA GLY A 43 -2.51 17.35 -16.02
C GLY A 43 -3.74 16.77 -15.36
N HIS A 44 -4.70 16.43 -16.21
CA HIS A 44 -5.89 15.70 -15.83
C HIS A 44 -6.14 14.62 -16.87
N SER A 45 -6.49 13.43 -16.43
CA SER A 45 -6.83 12.31 -17.29
C SER A 45 -8.03 11.54 -16.75
N THR A 46 -8.74 10.86 -17.64
CA THR A 46 -9.83 9.96 -17.31
C THR A 46 -9.66 8.65 -18.07
N ALA A 47 -10.04 7.55 -17.45
CA ALA A 47 -10.04 6.25 -18.12
C ALA A 47 -11.25 5.44 -17.67
N THR A 48 -11.72 4.56 -18.56
CA THR A 48 -12.76 3.58 -18.24
C THR A 48 -12.23 2.20 -18.58
N ARG A 49 -12.45 1.25 -17.68
CA ARG A 49 -12.13 -0.17 -17.92
C ARG A 49 -13.34 -1.04 -17.60
N VAL A 50 -13.71 -1.89 -18.53
CA VAL A 50 -14.69 -2.94 -18.32
C VAL A 50 -13.97 -4.27 -18.26
N THR A 51 -14.21 -5.05 -17.21
CA THR A 51 -13.67 -6.41 -17.06
C THR A 51 -14.81 -7.38 -16.84
N VAL A 52 -14.82 -8.46 -17.61
CA VAL A 52 -15.76 -9.57 -17.48
C VAL A 52 -15.00 -10.81 -17.00
N ILE A 53 -15.55 -11.47 -16.01
CA ILE A 53 -15.10 -12.76 -15.52
C ILE A 53 -16.21 -13.75 -15.79
N ALA A 54 -15.97 -14.66 -16.72
CA ALA A 54 -16.92 -15.72 -17.07
C ALA A 54 -16.58 -17.02 -16.34
N PHE A 55 -17.56 -17.63 -15.74
CA PHE A 55 -17.43 -18.95 -15.12
C PHE A 55 -18.20 -19.97 -15.97
N VAL A 56 -17.51 -21.03 -16.37
CA VAL A 56 -18.03 -22.04 -17.31
C VAL A 56 -17.90 -23.42 -16.69
N ALA A 57 -18.98 -24.16 -16.71
CA ALA A 57 -18.93 -25.59 -16.35
C ALA A 57 -18.16 -26.35 -17.44
N VAL A 58 -17.13 -27.08 -17.02
CA VAL A 58 -16.26 -27.91 -17.87
C VAL A 58 -16.13 -29.30 -17.27
N GLU A 59 -15.55 -30.23 -18.01
CA GLU A 59 -15.25 -31.54 -17.44
C GLU A 59 -14.27 -31.38 -16.26
N GLY A 60 -14.62 -31.90 -15.11
CA GLY A 60 -13.83 -31.81 -13.88
C GLY A 60 -14.13 -30.61 -12.98
N GLY A 61 -15.00 -29.66 -13.35
CA GLY A 61 -15.34 -28.54 -12.46
C GLY A 61 -15.87 -27.28 -13.15
N VAL A 62 -15.47 -26.15 -12.61
CA VAL A 62 -15.78 -24.81 -13.15
C VAL A 62 -14.49 -24.12 -13.55
N ALA A 63 -14.45 -23.62 -14.77
CA ALA A 63 -13.35 -22.81 -15.29
C ALA A 63 -13.68 -21.31 -15.18
N ALA A 64 -12.67 -20.48 -15.00
CA ALA A 64 -12.78 -19.04 -14.97
C ALA A 64 -11.96 -18.40 -16.11
N GLY A 65 -12.56 -17.45 -16.83
CA GLY A 65 -11.86 -16.65 -17.84
C GLY A 65 -12.05 -15.17 -17.59
N VAL A 66 -10.97 -14.40 -17.63
CA VAL A 66 -10.96 -12.97 -17.34
C VAL A 66 -10.54 -12.19 -18.59
N VAL A 67 -11.40 -11.28 -19.03
CA VAL A 67 -11.10 -10.40 -20.16
C VAL A 67 -11.49 -8.97 -19.82
N GLY A 68 -10.58 -8.02 -20.07
CA GLY A 68 -10.80 -6.59 -19.84
C GLY A 68 -10.48 -5.75 -21.05
N SER A 69 -11.18 -4.63 -21.20
CA SER A 69 -10.93 -3.61 -22.22
C SER A 69 -10.93 -2.22 -21.60
N ALA A 70 -9.99 -1.38 -22.03
CA ALA A 70 -9.99 0.06 -21.81
C ALA A 70 -10.59 0.82 -23.01
N GLU A 71 -10.79 0.14 -24.13
CA GLU A 71 -11.44 0.71 -25.31
C GLU A 71 -12.96 0.51 -25.25
N PRO A 72 -13.75 1.43 -25.85
CA PRO A 72 -15.19 1.27 -25.95
C PRO A 72 -15.54 -0.04 -26.71
N THR A 73 -15.93 -1.05 -25.96
CA THR A 73 -16.23 -2.39 -26.49
C THR A 73 -17.63 -2.80 -26.05
N ASP A 74 -18.38 -3.46 -26.92
CA ASP A 74 -19.68 -4.03 -26.54
C ASP A 74 -19.42 -5.10 -25.44
N PRO A 75 -20.05 -4.98 -24.26
CA PRO A 75 -19.89 -5.94 -23.17
C PRO A 75 -20.18 -7.40 -23.58
N ALA A 76 -21.08 -7.63 -24.53
CA ALA A 76 -21.37 -8.96 -25.05
C ALA A 76 -20.15 -9.62 -25.76
N VAL A 77 -19.32 -8.81 -26.42
CA VAL A 77 -18.07 -9.28 -27.04
C VAL A 77 -17.06 -9.70 -25.96
N LEU A 78 -16.97 -8.93 -24.87
CA LEU A 78 -16.12 -9.28 -23.73
C LEU A 78 -16.59 -10.57 -23.05
N VAL A 79 -17.90 -10.78 -22.92
CA VAL A 79 -18.47 -12.04 -22.39
C VAL A 79 -18.05 -13.23 -23.24
N ALA A 80 -18.21 -13.14 -24.57
CA ALA A 80 -17.84 -14.24 -25.46
C ALA A 80 -16.33 -14.53 -25.40
N ALA A 81 -15.50 -13.49 -25.31
CA ALA A 81 -14.05 -13.65 -25.17
C ALA A 81 -13.66 -14.26 -23.81
N ALA A 82 -14.32 -13.85 -22.72
CA ALA A 82 -14.09 -14.40 -21.38
C ALA A 82 -14.57 -15.87 -21.29
N GLU A 83 -15.69 -16.20 -21.94
CA GLU A 83 -16.15 -17.59 -22.05
C GLU A 83 -15.14 -18.49 -22.79
N ALA A 84 -14.60 -18.01 -23.91
CA ALA A 84 -13.57 -18.73 -24.65
C ALA A 84 -12.31 -18.93 -23.80
N ALA A 85 -11.85 -17.86 -23.13
CA ALA A 85 -10.70 -17.95 -22.22
C ALA A 85 -10.92 -18.95 -21.05
N ALA A 86 -12.15 -19.00 -20.49
CA ALA A 86 -12.50 -19.96 -19.46
C ALA A 86 -12.40 -21.41 -19.98
N ARG A 87 -12.96 -21.66 -21.16
CA ARG A 87 -12.92 -23.02 -21.77
C ARG A 87 -11.51 -23.50 -22.04
N ASP A 88 -10.64 -22.58 -22.48
CA ASP A 88 -9.23 -22.88 -22.76
C ASP A 88 -8.39 -23.11 -21.48
N ALA A 89 -8.76 -22.45 -20.36
CA ALA A 89 -8.04 -22.57 -19.09
C ALA A 89 -8.28 -23.92 -18.37
N GLY A 90 -9.41 -24.56 -18.59
CA GLY A 90 -9.80 -25.76 -17.85
C GLY A 90 -10.30 -25.45 -16.41
N PRO A 91 -10.59 -26.50 -15.60
CA PRO A 91 -11.16 -26.34 -14.27
C PRO A 91 -10.21 -25.57 -13.34
N ALA A 92 -10.75 -24.66 -12.56
CA ALA A 92 -10.00 -23.85 -11.59
C ALA A 92 -9.92 -24.58 -10.24
N ASP A 93 -8.74 -24.63 -9.64
CA ASP A 93 -8.52 -25.28 -8.34
C ASP A 93 -9.20 -24.50 -7.18
N ASP A 94 -9.44 -23.20 -7.37
CA ASP A 94 -10.08 -22.30 -6.40
C ASP A 94 -11.58 -22.10 -6.64
N ALA A 95 -12.19 -22.93 -7.47
CA ALA A 95 -13.61 -22.86 -7.79
C ALA A 95 -14.51 -23.01 -6.55
N THR A 96 -15.28 -21.96 -6.27
CA THR A 96 -16.31 -21.94 -5.21
C THR A 96 -17.56 -21.25 -5.73
N PRO A 97 -18.77 -21.51 -5.16
CA PRO A 97 -19.95 -20.74 -5.51
C PRO A 97 -19.71 -19.24 -5.34
N LEU A 98 -20.21 -18.42 -6.26
CA LEU A 98 -20.14 -16.95 -6.12
C LEU A 98 -20.86 -16.51 -4.83
N PRO A 99 -20.44 -15.37 -4.23
CA PRO A 99 -21.11 -14.84 -3.05
C PRO A 99 -22.61 -14.62 -3.29
N GLU A 100 -23.38 -14.90 -2.24
CA GLU A 100 -24.83 -14.68 -2.23
C GLU A 100 -25.15 -13.18 -2.24
N PRO A 101 -26.28 -12.78 -2.85
CA PRO A 101 -26.70 -11.39 -2.88
C PRO A 101 -26.97 -10.90 -1.44
N SER A 102 -26.57 -9.68 -1.18
CA SER A 102 -26.93 -8.92 0.01
C SER A 102 -27.73 -7.69 -0.43
N ALA A 103 -28.20 -6.87 0.52
CA ALA A 103 -28.97 -5.67 0.22
C ALA A 103 -28.33 -4.83 -0.90
N ASP A 104 -29.18 -4.26 -1.78
CA ASP A 104 -28.73 -3.41 -2.86
C ASP A 104 -27.97 -2.17 -2.34
N ASP A 105 -26.99 -1.76 -3.11
CA ASP A 105 -26.24 -0.53 -2.84
C ASP A 105 -27.09 0.68 -3.25
N ALA A 106 -27.44 1.52 -2.28
CA ALA A 106 -28.26 2.71 -2.52
C ALA A 106 -27.59 3.71 -3.49
N THR A 107 -26.26 3.65 -3.62
CA THR A 107 -25.48 4.54 -4.50
C THR A 107 -25.27 3.98 -5.90
N TRP A 108 -25.81 2.79 -6.20
CA TRP A 108 -25.63 2.10 -7.49
C TRP A 108 -25.89 2.98 -8.70
N ALA A 109 -26.95 3.79 -8.65
CA ALA A 109 -27.36 4.65 -9.76
C ALA A 109 -26.57 5.96 -9.90
N GLU A 110 -25.71 6.29 -8.92
CA GLU A 110 -24.95 7.52 -8.96
C GLU A 110 -23.87 7.49 -10.05
N PRO A 111 -23.53 8.65 -10.64
CA PRO A 111 -22.44 8.75 -11.63
C PRO A 111 -21.07 8.53 -10.99
N ALA A 112 -20.04 8.42 -11.82
CA ALA A 112 -18.66 8.44 -11.37
C ALA A 112 -18.34 9.74 -10.64
N ALA A 113 -17.58 9.64 -9.56
CA ALA A 113 -16.94 10.79 -8.97
C ALA A 113 -15.70 11.17 -9.80
N VAL A 114 -15.41 12.46 -9.84
CA VAL A 114 -14.31 13.00 -10.64
C VAL A 114 -13.43 13.93 -9.79
N THR A 115 -12.15 13.98 -10.12
CA THR A 115 -11.24 15.00 -9.63
C THR A 115 -10.81 15.92 -10.78
N THR A 116 -10.27 17.07 -10.43
CA THR A 116 -9.68 18.02 -11.38
C THR A 116 -8.43 18.64 -10.76
N ILE A 117 -7.64 19.36 -11.54
CA ILE A 117 -6.48 20.10 -11.01
C ILE A 117 -6.82 21.11 -9.90
N GLY A 118 -8.11 21.48 -9.77
CA GLY A 118 -8.60 22.34 -8.67
C GLY A 118 -8.38 21.72 -7.28
N VAL A 119 -8.23 20.39 -7.17
CA VAL A 119 -7.91 19.72 -5.90
C VAL A 119 -6.58 20.21 -5.29
N PHE A 120 -5.68 20.72 -6.13
CA PHE A 120 -4.36 21.23 -5.72
C PHE A 120 -4.32 22.75 -5.45
N GLU A 121 -5.45 23.47 -5.45
CA GLU A 121 -5.46 24.93 -5.32
C GLU A 121 -4.72 25.40 -4.07
N LYS A 122 -5.04 24.82 -2.91
CA LYS A 122 -4.35 25.12 -1.65
C LYS A 122 -2.87 24.74 -1.71
N LEU A 123 -2.56 23.52 -2.14
CA LEU A 123 -1.19 23.02 -2.25
C LEU A 123 -0.33 23.92 -3.15
N ALA A 124 -0.84 24.31 -4.31
CA ALA A 124 -0.12 25.16 -5.25
C ALA A 124 0.15 26.56 -4.68
N GLY A 125 -0.81 27.13 -3.94
CA GLY A 125 -0.64 28.37 -3.21
C GLY A 125 0.45 28.28 -2.14
N ASP A 126 0.41 27.25 -1.32
CA ASP A 126 1.39 27.01 -0.25
C ASP A 126 2.80 26.77 -0.81
N LEU A 127 2.92 26.01 -1.91
CA LEU A 127 4.22 25.77 -2.59
C LEU A 127 4.86 27.05 -3.11
N GLY A 128 4.09 28.09 -3.47
CA GLY A 128 4.62 29.40 -3.83
C GLY A 128 5.51 29.97 -2.73
N ALA A 129 5.05 29.95 -1.47
CA ALA A 129 5.83 30.41 -0.32
C ALA A 129 7.05 29.51 -0.03
N VAL A 130 6.89 28.18 -0.22
CA VAL A 130 8.00 27.22 -0.03
C VAL A 130 9.12 27.43 -1.05
N PHE A 131 8.79 27.83 -2.29
CA PHE A 131 9.78 28.05 -3.35
C PHE A 131 10.62 29.31 -3.17
N ASP A 132 10.20 30.24 -2.31
CA ASP A 132 10.98 31.43 -1.96
C ASP A 132 12.20 31.11 -1.06
N SER A 133 12.31 29.88 -0.57
CA SER A 133 13.44 29.44 0.26
C SER A 133 14.73 29.25 -0.57
N PRO A 134 15.91 29.25 0.08
CA PRO A 134 17.19 29.08 -0.64
C PRO A 134 17.42 27.65 -1.16
N GLN A 135 16.64 26.69 -0.70
CA GLN A 135 16.74 25.28 -1.11
C GLN A 135 16.15 25.07 -2.52
N ARG A 136 16.44 23.94 -3.12
CA ARG A 136 15.87 23.51 -4.39
C ARG A 136 14.79 22.46 -4.15
N HIS A 137 13.56 22.80 -4.53
CA HIS A 137 12.39 21.95 -4.32
C HIS A 137 12.04 21.20 -5.60
N TYR A 138 11.88 19.89 -5.45
CA TYR A 138 11.39 18.97 -6.46
C TYR A 138 10.22 18.20 -5.86
N GLY A 139 9.28 17.76 -6.65
CA GLY A 139 8.21 16.96 -6.12
C GLY A 139 7.09 16.69 -7.09
N PHE A 140 6.15 15.97 -6.56
CA PHE A 140 5.01 15.46 -7.27
C PHE A 140 3.80 15.35 -6.34
N ALA A 141 2.63 15.73 -6.83
CA ALA A 141 1.36 15.44 -6.21
C ALA A 141 0.46 14.76 -7.22
N SER A 142 -0.25 13.74 -6.78
CA SER A 142 -1.29 13.06 -7.54
C SER A 142 -2.56 12.92 -6.71
N HIS A 143 -3.69 13.00 -7.39
CA HIS A 143 -4.99 12.69 -6.83
C HIS A 143 -5.78 11.88 -7.85
N GLU A 144 -6.15 10.67 -7.49
CA GLU A 144 -6.99 9.80 -8.29
C GLU A 144 -8.31 9.52 -7.56
N VAL A 145 -9.40 9.53 -8.31
CA VAL A 145 -10.70 9.05 -7.84
C VAL A 145 -11.13 7.92 -8.76
N VAL A 146 -11.22 6.73 -8.20
CA VAL A 146 -11.71 5.54 -8.91
C VAL A 146 -13.13 5.25 -8.43
N THR A 147 -14.09 5.20 -9.36
CA THR A 147 -15.43 4.67 -9.09
C THR A 147 -15.54 3.28 -9.68
N THR A 148 -15.81 2.32 -8.81
CA THR A 148 -16.00 0.90 -9.18
C THR A 148 -17.46 0.53 -9.11
N TRP A 149 -17.98 -0.11 -10.16
CA TRP A 149 -19.25 -0.83 -10.17
C TRP A 149 -18.96 -2.32 -10.34
N LEU A 150 -19.51 -3.12 -9.45
CA LEU A 150 -19.45 -4.58 -9.50
C LEU A 150 -20.85 -5.14 -9.62
N GLY A 151 -21.07 -5.98 -10.64
CA GLY A 151 -22.29 -6.77 -10.80
C GLY A 151 -21.97 -8.25 -10.93
N THR A 152 -22.78 -9.11 -10.32
CA THR A 152 -22.66 -10.56 -10.44
C THR A 152 -23.95 -11.20 -10.97
N SER A 153 -23.82 -12.39 -11.56
CA SER A 153 -24.98 -13.21 -11.98
C SER A 153 -25.82 -13.71 -10.80
N THR A 154 -25.30 -13.70 -9.58
CA THR A 154 -26.05 -14.00 -8.34
C THR A 154 -26.92 -12.83 -7.87
N GLY A 155 -26.78 -11.63 -8.48
CA GLY A 155 -27.62 -10.47 -8.17
C GLY A 155 -26.93 -9.39 -7.33
N ILE A 156 -25.66 -9.52 -6.99
CA ILE A 156 -24.91 -8.47 -6.30
C ILE A 156 -24.78 -7.25 -7.22
N ARG A 157 -25.03 -6.08 -6.65
CA ARG A 157 -24.75 -4.77 -7.25
C ARG A 157 -24.07 -3.92 -6.19
N ARG A 158 -22.82 -3.50 -6.45
CA ARG A 158 -22.01 -2.69 -5.54
C ARG A 158 -21.39 -1.52 -6.29
N ARG A 159 -21.33 -0.40 -5.62
CA ARG A 159 -20.59 0.77 -6.06
C ARG A 159 -19.68 1.25 -4.94
N TRP A 160 -18.48 1.67 -5.29
CA TRP A 160 -17.55 2.31 -4.37
C TRP A 160 -16.84 3.47 -5.05
N VAL A 161 -16.56 4.52 -4.30
CA VAL A 161 -15.73 5.66 -4.73
C VAL A 161 -14.50 5.69 -3.86
N GLN A 162 -13.35 5.52 -4.47
CA GLN A 162 -12.06 5.51 -3.79
C GLN A 162 -11.23 6.73 -4.20
N PRO A 163 -11.19 7.79 -3.37
CA PRO A 163 -10.21 8.85 -3.53
C PRO A 163 -8.85 8.41 -3.00
N THR A 164 -7.77 8.76 -3.70
CA THR A 164 -6.41 8.44 -3.32
C THR A 164 -5.51 9.60 -3.73
N GLY A 165 -4.81 10.20 -2.78
CA GLY A 165 -3.90 11.30 -3.04
C GLY A 165 -2.57 11.13 -2.32
N SER A 166 -1.53 11.70 -2.89
CA SER A 166 -0.21 11.78 -2.29
C SER A 166 0.53 13.04 -2.72
N VAL A 167 1.39 13.52 -1.85
CA VAL A 167 2.33 14.59 -2.14
C VAL A 167 3.71 14.22 -1.64
N GLU A 168 4.72 14.51 -2.45
CA GLU A 168 6.12 14.34 -2.11
C GLU A 168 6.90 15.63 -2.33
N LEU A 169 7.69 15.97 -1.33
CA LEU A 169 8.71 17.03 -1.39
C LEU A 169 10.10 16.39 -1.31
N ASN A 170 10.88 16.54 -2.38
CA ASN A 170 12.31 16.28 -2.39
C ASN A 170 13.02 17.61 -2.37
N VAL A 171 13.76 17.88 -1.32
CA VAL A 171 14.44 19.15 -1.10
C VAL A 171 15.94 18.94 -1.15
N LYS A 172 16.65 19.82 -1.84
CA LYS A 172 18.11 19.77 -1.96
C LYS A 172 18.74 21.09 -1.52
N THR A 173 19.96 20.98 -1.02
CA THR A 173 20.80 22.18 -0.84
C THR A 173 21.06 22.88 -2.17
N ALA A 174 21.38 24.19 -2.13
CA ALA A 174 21.61 24.97 -3.36
C ALA A 174 22.74 24.43 -4.23
N ASP A 175 23.75 23.81 -3.62
CA ASP A 175 24.87 23.11 -4.28
C ASP A 175 24.55 21.65 -4.69
N LEU A 176 23.34 21.18 -4.41
CA LEU A 176 22.84 19.82 -4.66
C LEU A 176 23.60 18.70 -3.90
N ALA A 177 24.37 19.05 -2.88
CA ALA A 177 25.22 18.11 -2.16
C ALA A 177 24.47 17.23 -1.15
N SER A 178 23.33 17.71 -0.61
CA SER A 178 22.45 16.95 0.28
C SER A 178 21.02 16.95 -0.27
N SER A 179 20.28 15.90 0.06
CA SER A 179 18.85 15.77 -0.24
C SER A 179 18.08 15.27 0.97
N ALA A 180 16.83 15.71 1.07
CA ALA A 180 15.88 15.23 2.06
C ALA A 180 14.53 15.02 1.39
N TRP A 181 13.74 14.10 1.95
CA TRP A 181 12.40 13.76 1.47
C TRP A 181 11.38 13.92 2.62
N ALA A 182 10.22 14.45 2.27
CA ALA A 182 9.03 14.40 3.11
C ALA A 182 7.81 14.12 2.22
N GLY A 183 6.80 13.42 2.73
CA GLY A 183 5.60 13.11 1.97
C GLY A 183 4.40 12.87 2.88
N ALA A 184 3.22 13.03 2.30
CA ALA A 184 1.94 12.78 2.94
C ALA A 184 0.98 12.07 2.00
N SER A 185 0.18 11.15 2.55
CA SER A 185 -1.00 10.58 1.90
C SER A 185 -2.24 11.38 2.31
N THR A 186 -3.20 11.50 1.42
CA THR A 186 -4.43 12.28 1.64
C THR A 186 -5.56 11.72 0.79
N ALA A 187 -6.80 12.04 1.17
CA ALA A 187 -7.96 11.73 0.34
C ALA A 187 -8.33 12.86 -0.61
N ASP A 188 -8.03 14.14 -0.28
CA ASP A 188 -8.56 15.30 -1.01
C ASP A 188 -7.70 16.58 -0.89
N PHE A 189 -6.50 16.49 -0.30
CA PHE A 189 -5.56 17.59 -0.06
C PHE A 189 -6.02 18.67 0.95
N THR A 190 -7.18 18.53 1.59
CA THR A 190 -7.64 19.51 2.59
C THR A 190 -6.84 19.44 3.88
N ASP A 191 -6.28 18.29 4.19
CA ASP A 191 -5.51 17.98 5.40
C ASP A 191 -3.97 18.02 5.19
N VAL A 192 -3.50 18.41 4.01
CA VAL A 192 -2.05 18.53 3.75
C VAL A 192 -1.51 19.86 4.29
N ASP A 193 -0.57 19.76 5.21
CA ASP A 193 0.23 20.91 5.69
C ASP A 193 1.57 20.96 4.93
N THR A 194 1.59 21.72 3.86
CA THR A 194 2.77 21.88 2.99
C THR A 194 3.93 22.55 3.71
N ALA A 195 3.64 23.49 4.62
CA ALA A 195 4.66 24.18 5.40
C ALA A 195 5.36 23.23 6.37
N ALA A 196 4.60 22.38 7.07
CA ALA A 196 5.16 21.36 7.95
C ALA A 196 6.03 20.35 7.19
N LEU A 197 5.60 19.90 6.00
CA LEU A 197 6.42 19.02 5.15
C LEU A 197 7.73 19.68 4.73
N ALA A 198 7.69 20.98 4.34
CA ALA A 198 8.86 21.74 3.97
C ALA A 198 9.82 21.96 5.16
N GLU A 199 9.27 22.23 6.35
CA GLU A 199 10.04 22.37 7.59
C GLU A 199 10.77 21.07 7.97
N VAL A 200 10.07 19.92 7.91
CA VAL A 200 10.68 18.60 8.13
C VAL A 200 11.85 18.37 7.16
N ALA A 201 11.67 18.65 5.88
CA ALA A 201 12.72 18.47 4.89
C ALA A 201 13.89 19.45 5.09
N ALA A 202 13.62 20.72 5.40
CA ALA A 202 14.65 21.73 5.70
C ALA A 202 15.47 21.34 6.94
N ARG A 203 14.83 20.93 8.04
CA ARG A 203 15.50 20.44 9.25
C ARG A 203 16.43 19.26 8.94
N ARG A 204 16.00 18.34 8.08
CA ARG A 204 16.83 17.20 7.66
C ARG A 204 18.06 17.65 6.84
N LEU A 205 17.92 18.66 6.00
CA LEU A 205 19.06 19.24 5.29
C LEU A 205 20.03 19.94 6.24
N ASP A 206 19.54 20.63 7.27
CA ASP A 206 20.38 21.29 8.28
C ASP A 206 21.23 20.29 9.05
N TRP A 207 20.71 19.08 9.32
CA TRP A 207 21.51 17.98 9.90
C TRP A 207 22.68 17.56 9.00
N GLY A 208 22.58 17.78 7.68
CA GLY A 208 23.62 17.54 6.70
C GLY A 208 24.78 18.56 6.70
N ALA A 209 24.71 19.63 7.50
CA ALA A 209 25.79 20.61 7.64
C ALA A 209 27.08 20.00 8.18
N ARG A 210 26.99 18.96 8.98
CA ARG A 210 28.13 18.15 9.44
C ARG A 210 28.02 16.74 8.87
N ARG A 211 29.12 16.20 8.36
CA ARG A 211 29.18 14.84 7.82
C ARG A 211 30.16 13.97 8.55
N VAL A 212 29.84 12.69 8.65
CA VAL A 212 30.68 11.64 9.24
C VAL A 212 30.68 10.41 8.35
N THR A 213 31.79 9.70 8.34
CA THR A 213 31.90 8.38 7.71
C THR A 213 31.74 7.30 8.77
N LEU A 214 30.85 6.35 8.56
CA LEU A 214 30.64 5.23 9.46
C LEU A 214 30.84 3.89 8.73
N PRO A 215 31.42 2.87 9.36
CA PRO A 215 31.55 1.55 8.75
C PRO A 215 30.20 0.84 8.63
N ALA A 216 30.11 -0.15 7.77
CA ALA A 216 29.04 -1.14 7.80
C ALA A 216 29.05 -1.86 9.17
N GLY A 217 27.89 -2.29 9.65
CA GLY A 217 27.77 -2.90 10.97
C GLY A 217 26.35 -2.96 11.50
N ARG A 218 26.20 -3.24 12.75
CA ARG A 218 24.93 -3.23 13.47
C ARG A 218 24.79 -1.95 14.26
N TYR A 219 23.62 -1.33 14.16
CA TYR A 219 23.33 -0.05 14.79
C TYR A 219 21.98 -0.10 15.49
N ASP A 220 21.91 0.56 16.63
CA ASP A 220 20.63 1.00 17.18
C ASP A 220 20.02 1.99 16.19
N THR A 221 18.81 1.73 15.71
CA THR A 221 18.27 2.41 14.55
C THR A 221 16.85 2.90 14.79
N LEU A 222 16.62 4.15 14.46
CA LEU A 222 15.32 4.81 14.48
C LEU A 222 14.73 4.82 13.08
N LEU A 223 13.51 4.29 12.95
CA LEU A 223 12.74 4.26 11.73
C LEU A 223 11.52 5.19 11.89
N PRO A 224 11.36 6.25 11.09
CA PRO A 224 10.15 7.04 11.07
C PRO A 224 8.98 6.23 10.49
N PRO A 225 7.73 6.68 10.66
CA PRO A 225 6.55 5.97 10.19
C PRO A 225 6.59 5.54 8.72
N SER A 226 7.16 6.37 7.83
CA SER A 226 7.30 6.05 6.40
C SER A 226 8.22 4.85 6.15
N ALA A 227 9.35 4.76 6.85
CA ALA A 227 10.28 3.64 6.73
C ALA A 227 9.73 2.35 7.39
N VAL A 228 8.97 2.50 8.49
CA VAL A 228 8.22 1.37 9.08
C VAL A 228 7.17 0.87 8.10
N ALA A 229 6.43 1.77 7.45
CA ALA A 229 5.43 1.41 6.45
C ALA A 229 6.03 0.58 5.31
N ASP A 230 7.20 0.97 4.78
CA ASP A 230 7.86 0.24 3.71
C ASP A 230 8.18 -1.21 4.10
N LEU A 231 8.59 -1.46 5.34
CA LEU A 231 8.89 -2.81 5.83
C LEU A 231 7.62 -3.60 6.16
N MET A 232 6.61 -2.96 6.78
CA MET A 232 5.36 -3.62 7.16
C MET A 232 4.48 -3.96 5.96
N ILE A 233 4.48 -3.14 4.91
CA ILE A 233 3.78 -3.44 3.65
C ILE A 233 4.39 -4.70 3.02
N TYR A 234 5.72 -4.82 3.01
CA TYR A 234 6.36 -6.04 2.51
C TYR A 234 5.98 -7.27 3.35
N LEU A 235 5.89 -7.13 4.69
CA LEU A 235 5.39 -8.18 5.56
C LEU A 235 3.94 -8.55 5.20
N ALA A 236 3.05 -7.57 5.02
CA ALA A 236 1.65 -7.81 4.66
C ALA A 236 1.51 -8.57 3.33
N TRP A 237 2.30 -8.23 2.31
CA TRP A 237 2.34 -8.97 1.04
C TRP A 237 2.88 -10.41 1.18
N SER A 238 3.59 -10.70 2.27
CA SER A 238 4.11 -12.04 2.57
C SER A 238 3.19 -12.89 3.44
N MET A 239 2.00 -12.37 3.82
CA MET A 239 1.02 -13.05 4.67
C MET A 239 0.20 -14.13 3.91
N ASP A 240 0.67 -14.61 2.76
CA ASP A 240 0.00 -15.65 1.97
C ASP A 240 -0.10 -16.97 2.74
N GLY A 241 -1.35 -17.37 3.01
CA GLY A 241 -1.66 -18.54 3.81
C GLY A 241 -1.31 -19.86 3.12
N ARG A 242 -1.53 -19.96 1.80
CA ARG A 242 -1.18 -21.17 1.04
C ARG A 242 0.33 -21.43 1.08
N SER A 243 1.15 -20.42 0.84
CA SER A 243 2.60 -20.56 0.95
C SER A 243 3.04 -20.98 2.35
N ALA A 244 2.36 -20.51 3.39
CA ALA A 244 2.65 -20.91 4.76
C ALA A 244 2.25 -22.36 5.03
N GLN A 245 1.11 -22.83 4.55
CA GLN A 245 0.66 -24.22 4.68
C GLN A 245 1.60 -25.20 3.94
N GLU A 246 2.12 -24.78 2.81
CA GLU A 246 3.07 -25.56 2.00
C GLU A 246 4.53 -25.47 2.50
N GLY A 247 4.79 -24.76 3.59
CA GLY A 247 6.14 -24.64 4.17
C GLY A 247 7.10 -23.73 3.38
N ARG A 248 6.60 -22.90 2.47
CA ARG A 248 7.40 -22.02 1.59
C ARG A 248 7.54 -20.58 2.11
N SER A 249 6.97 -20.27 3.27
CA SER A 249 6.92 -18.93 3.87
C SER A 249 7.60 -18.90 5.24
N ALA A 250 8.14 -17.75 5.62
CA ALA A 250 8.63 -17.46 6.96
C ALA A 250 7.53 -17.58 8.05
N LEU A 251 6.27 -17.68 7.66
CA LEU A 251 5.12 -17.79 8.55
C LEU A 251 4.59 -19.22 8.68
N ALA A 252 5.27 -20.20 8.06
CA ALA A 252 4.87 -21.60 8.11
C ALA A 252 4.81 -22.14 9.56
N GLY A 253 3.61 -22.59 9.97
CA GLY A 253 3.36 -23.12 11.32
C GLY A 253 3.42 -22.08 12.45
N ARG A 254 3.41 -20.79 12.17
CA ARG A 254 3.62 -19.73 13.17
C ARG A 254 2.33 -18.99 13.60
N VAL A 255 1.18 -19.33 13.05
CA VAL A 255 -0.10 -18.81 13.57
C VAL A 255 -0.27 -19.25 15.02
N GLY A 256 -0.57 -18.31 15.92
CA GLY A 256 -0.59 -18.50 17.38
C GLY A 256 0.74 -18.23 18.07
N GLU A 257 1.84 -18.04 17.32
CA GLU A 257 3.14 -17.67 17.90
C GLU A 257 3.15 -16.23 18.37
N ARG A 258 3.72 -16.00 19.58
CA ARG A 258 4.02 -14.64 20.07
C ARG A 258 5.29 -14.13 19.43
N LEU A 259 5.15 -13.17 18.52
CA LEU A 259 6.24 -12.54 17.79
C LEU A 259 6.97 -11.48 18.63
N THR A 260 6.23 -10.72 19.45
CA THR A 260 6.78 -9.66 20.31
C THR A 260 6.06 -9.61 21.67
N ALA A 261 6.76 -9.12 22.70
CA ALA A 261 6.17 -8.86 24.01
C ALA A 261 5.36 -7.54 24.03
N LEU A 262 5.60 -6.64 23.08
CA LEU A 262 4.85 -5.40 22.95
C LEU A 262 3.42 -5.69 22.44
N PRO A 263 2.41 -4.92 22.87
CA PRO A 263 1.01 -5.14 22.47
C PRO A 263 0.72 -4.62 21.06
N LEU A 264 1.62 -4.91 20.11
CA LEU A 264 1.51 -4.41 18.74
C LEU A 264 0.46 -5.19 17.96
N THR A 265 -0.38 -4.45 17.23
CA THR A 265 -1.38 -5.01 16.32
C THR A 265 -1.14 -4.48 14.91
N LEU A 266 -0.86 -5.40 13.96
CA LEU A 266 -0.76 -5.11 12.53
C LEU A 266 -2.05 -5.57 11.86
N ALA A 267 -2.79 -4.66 11.25
CA ALA A 267 -4.11 -4.94 10.71
C ALA A 267 -4.41 -4.22 9.40
N CYS A 268 -5.32 -4.79 8.61
CA CYS A 268 -6.11 -4.10 7.59
C CYS A 268 -7.52 -3.88 8.11
N ASP A 269 -8.11 -2.71 7.84
CA ASP A 269 -9.48 -2.38 8.26
C ASP A 269 -10.15 -1.51 7.21
N PRO A 270 -11.17 -2.02 6.46
CA PRO A 270 -11.86 -1.23 5.43
C PRO A 270 -12.57 0.00 5.97
N ALA A 271 -12.84 0.06 7.27
CA ALA A 271 -13.53 1.17 7.93
C ALA A 271 -12.58 2.07 8.75
N ALA A 272 -11.25 1.92 8.61
CA ALA A 272 -10.31 2.74 9.36
C ALA A 272 -10.42 4.22 8.95
N PRO A 273 -10.71 5.16 9.90
CA PRO A 273 -10.95 6.55 9.57
C PRO A 273 -9.80 7.22 8.82
N GLY A 274 -10.10 7.80 7.65
CA GLY A 274 -9.13 8.44 6.74
C GLY A 274 -8.24 7.49 5.96
N LEU A 275 -8.46 6.17 6.10
CA LEU A 275 -7.77 5.10 5.38
C LEU A 275 -8.77 4.06 4.83
N GLU A 276 -10.03 4.45 4.66
CA GLU A 276 -11.09 3.57 4.17
C GLU A 276 -10.74 3.03 2.79
N TYR A 277 -11.11 1.77 2.54
CA TYR A 277 -11.02 1.15 1.24
C TYR A 277 -12.28 0.33 0.92
N GLU A 278 -12.35 -0.18 -0.29
CA GLU A 278 -13.49 -0.89 -0.86
C GLU A 278 -14.01 -1.99 0.10
N PRO A 279 -15.28 -1.91 0.60
CA PRO A 279 -15.81 -2.83 1.62
C PRO A 279 -16.24 -4.19 1.06
N PHE A 280 -15.89 -4.47 -0.19
CA PHE A 280 -16.11 -5.75 -0.87
C PHE A 280 -14.92 -6.08 -1.76
N LEU A 281 -14.64 -7.35 -1.96
CA LEU A 281 -13.51 -7.77 -2.77
C LEU A 281 -13.78 -7.51 -4.26
N THR A 282 -12.79 -6.94 -4.94
CA THR A 282 -12.71 -6.88 -6.39
C THR A 282 -11.34 -7.36 -6.85
N THR A 283 -11.28 -8.44 -7.61
CA THR A 283 -10.04 -8.97 -8.15
C THR A 283 -10.23 -9.49 -9.57
N THR A 284 -9.18 -9.40 -10.35
CA THR A 284 -9.12 -9.94 -11.73
C THR A 284 -8.15 -11.12 -11.83
N ARG A 285 -7.63 -11.59 -10.69
CA ARG A 285 -6.69 -12.72 -10.61
C ARG A 285 -7.00 -13.59 -9.39
N SER A 286 -6.55 -14.83 -9.43
CA SER A 286 -6.52 -15.74 -8.29
C SER A 286 -5.10 -15.96 -7.81
N GLY A 287 -4.94 -16.28 -6.53
CA GLY A 287 -3.66 -16.52 -5.84
C GLY A 287 -3.37 -15.46 -4.77
N GLU A 288 -2.44 -15.76 -3.89
CA GLU A 288 -2.01 -14.88 -2.79
C GLU A 288 -3.18 -14.42 -1.90
N GLY A 289 -4.04 -15.38 -1.50
CA GLY A 289 -5.17 -15.14 -0.61
C GLY A 289 -6.40 -14.50 -1.26
N VAL A 290 -6.44 -14.37 -2.59
CA VAL A 290 -7.61 -13.88 -3.34
C VAL A 290 -8.03 -14.87 -4.42
N SER A 291 -9.32 -14.82 -4.81
CA SER A 291 -9.86 -15.63 -5.88
C SER A 291 -10.86 -14.81 -6.71
N VAL A 292 -10.87 -15.02 -8.02
CA VAL A 292 -11.88 -14.39 -8.91
C VAL A 292 -13.30 -14.85 -8.55
N PHE A 293 -13.46 -15.98 -7.88
CA PHE A 293 -14.74 -16.46 -7.35
C PHE A 293 -15.22 -15.70 -6.11
N ASP A 294 -14.33 -14.89 -5.47
CA ASP A 294 -14.64 -14.14 -4.26
C ASP A 294 -15.13 -12.72 -4.53
N ASN A 295 -15.20 -12.30 -5.79
CA ASN A 295 -15.68 -10.97 -6.16
C ASN A 295 -17.07 -10.68 -5.59
N GLY A 296 -17.19 -9.54 -4.89
CA GLY A 296 -18.41 -9.13 -4.20
C GLY A 296 -18.53 -9.66 -2.77
N ALA A 297 -17.63 -10.53 -2.32
CA ALA A 297 -17.57 -10.93 -0.91
C ALA A 297 -17.22 -9.71 -0.03
N PRO A 298 -17.85 -9.54 1.15
CA PRO A 298 -17.54 -8.43 2.03
C PRO A 298 -16.11 -8.53 2.56
N THR A 299 -15.40 -7.41 2.57
CA THR A 299 -14.14 -7.27 3.30
C THR A 299 -14.42 -6.97 4.77
N ARG A 300 -13.47 -7.29 5.64
CA ARG A 300 -13.55 -7.06 7.07
C ARG A 300 -12.21 -6.61 7.62
N ARG A 301 -12.20 -6.15 8.85
CA ARG A 301 -10.95 -6.01 9.58
C ARG A 301 -10.28 -7.38 9.73
N VAL A 302 -8.99 -7.43 9.40
CA VAL A 302 -8.12 -8.60 9.58
C VAL A 302 -6.93 -8.16 10.40
N ASP A 303 -6.74 -8.77 11.57
CA ASP A 303 -5.56 -8.56 12.41
C ASP A 303 -4.54 -9.65 12.05
N TRP A 304 -3.53 -9.31 11.28
CA TRP A 304 -2.42 -10.22 10.94
C TRP A 304 -1.60 -10.59 12.16
N VAL A 305 -1.31 -9.56 12.97
CA VAL A 305 -0.71 -9.69 14.30
C VAL A 305 -1.63 -8.96 15.27
N ARG A 306 -2.05 -9.58 16.34
CA ARG A 306 -2.87 -8.98 17.39
C ARG A 306 -2.15 -9.09 18.72
N GLU A 307 -1.91 -7.93 19.38
CA GLU A 307 -1.22 -7.85 20.67
C GLU A 307 0.08 -8.67 20.71
N GLY A 308 0.85 -8.60 19.64
CA GLY A 308 2.12 -9.29 19.48
C GLY A 308 2.05 -10.76 19.07
N VAL A 309 0.87 -11.31 18.81
CA VAL A 309 0.66 -12.71 18.38
C VAL A 309 0.24 -12.74 16.91
N ILE A 310 0.85 -13.60 16.10
CA ILE A 310 0.41 -13.87 14.72
C ILE A 310 -0.95 -14.57 14.79
N THR A 311 -1.99 -13.96 14.24
CA THR A 311 -3.37 -14.44 14.39
C THR A 311 -4.01 -14.93 13.11
N GLU A 312 -3.76 -14.27 11.99
CA GLU A 312 -4.37 -14.62 10.70
C GLU A 312 -3.34 -14.56 9.58
N LEU A 313 -3.59 -15.30 8.51
CA LEU A 313 -2.91 -15.20 7.22
C LEU A 313 -3.96 -14.97 6.12
N ALA A 314 -3.52 -14.53 4.95
CA ALA A 314 -4.41 -14.26 3.84
C ALA A 314 -4.89 -15.59 3.19
N TYR A 315 -6.19 -15.75 3.11
CA TYR A 315 -6.84 -16.90 2.49
C TYR A 315 -8.07 -16.46 1.68
N SER A 316 -8.17 -16.95 0.44
CA SER A 316 -9.41 -16.93 -0.33
C SER A 316 -10.46 -17.83 0.33
N ARG A 317 -11.73 -17.78 -0.11
CA ARG A 317 -12.78 -18.68 0.41
C ARG A 317 -12.46 -20.15 0.11
N ALA A 318 -11.90 -20.46 -1.05
CA ALA A 318 -11.48 -21.81 -1.40
C ALA A 318 -10.39 -22.32 -0.47
N GLU A 319 -9.33 -21.53 -0.27
CA GLU A 319 -8.23 -21.87 0.63
C GLU A 319 -8.67 -21.97 2.09
N ALA A 320 -9.55 -21.07 2.53
CA ALA A 320 -10.13 -21.14 3.87
C ALA A 320 -10.88 -22.43 4.12
N ALA A 321 -11.64 -22.92 3.13
CA ALA A 321 -12.34 -24.20 3.20
C ALA A 321 -11.36 -25.39 3.15
N GLU A 322 -10.34 -25.34 2.29
CA GLU A 322 -9.32 -26.38 2.14
C GLU A 322 -8.52 -26.58 3.43
N PHE A 323 -8.09 -25.48 4.06
CA PHE A 323 -7.22 -25.53 5.24
C PHE A 323 -7.98 -25.43 6.58
N GLY A 324 -9.31 -25.34 6.55
CA GLY A 324 -10.14 -25.27 7.77
C GLY A 324 -9.94 -23.99 8.58
N THR A 325 -9.73 -22.86 7.90
CA THR A 325 -9.51 -21.55 8.48
C THR A 325 -10.59 -20.54 8.03
N SER A 326 -10.40 -19.26 8.36
CA SER A 326 -11.34 -18.19 8.00
C SER A 326 -10.93 -17.51 6.69
N PHE A 327 -11.91 -17.11 5.89
CA PHE A 327 -11.70 -16.19 4.77
C PHE A 327 -11.15 -14.87 5.28
N ALA A 328 -9.99 -14.49 4.79
CA ALA A 328 -9.25 -13.29 5.17
C ALA A 328 -8.50 -12.73 3.96
N PRO A 329 -9.19 -12.01 3.06
CA PRO A 329 -8.53 -11.42 1.91
C PRO A 329 -7.57 -10.30 2.35
N PRO A 330 -6.45 -10.08 1.63
CA PRO A 330 -5.58 -8.94 1.87
C PRO A 330 -6.37 -7.63 1.68
N GLY A 331 -6.09 -6.65 2.55
CA GLY A 331 -6.72 -5.32 2.50
C GLY A 331 -5.86 -4.31 1.75
N ASP A 332 -6.46 -3.14 1.47
CA ASP A 332 -5.82 -2.04 0.74
C ASP A 332 -5.40 -0.88 1.67
N ASN A 333 -5.32 -1.14 2.96
CA ASN A 333 -4.67 -0.29 3.96
C ASN A 333 -3.86 -1.15 4.94
N LEU A 334 -2.99 -0.51 5.72
CA LEU A 334 -2.21 -1.19 6.75
C LEU A 334 -1.96 -0.28 7.94
N LEU A 335 -2.30 -0.78 9.13
CA LEU A 335 -2.16 -0.08 10.39
C LEU A 335 -1.29 -0.89 11.34
N LEU A 336 -0.29 -0.25 11.95
CA LEU A 336 0.45 -0.79 13.09
C LEU A 336 0.13 0.06 14.31
N THR A 337 -0.51 -0.53 15.31
CA THR A 337 -0.97 0.13 16.54
C THR A 337 -0.44 -0.55 17.79
N GLY A 338 -0.64 0.02 18.98
CA GLY A 338 -0.23 -0.56 20.25
C GLY A 338 1.13 -0.08 20.76
N GLY A 339 1.70 0.96 20.13
CA GLY A 339 2.86 1.69 20.68
C GLY A 339 2.48 2.52 21.93
N ALA A 340 3.50 3.02 22.60
CA ALA A 340 3.34 4.00 23.67
C ALA A 340 3.16 5.42 23.10
N ASP A 341 2.79 6.38 23.94
CA ASP A 341 2.83 7.78 23.56
C ASP A 341 4.28 8.23 23.29
N GLY A 342 4.46 9.00 22.22
CA GLY A 342 5.77 9.54 21.85
C GLY A 342 5.91 9.72 20.35
N THR A 343 6.63 10.76 19.97
CA THR A 343 6.96 11.13 18.59
C THR A 343 8.30 10.53 18.17
N LEU A 344 8.67 10.69 16.91
CA LEU A 344 10.02 10.37 16.45
C LEU A 344 11.09 11.19 17.21
N ASP A 345 10.81 12.45 17.50
CA ASP A 345 11.75 13.32 18.23
C ASP A 345 11.93 12.85 19.69
N ASP A 346 10.89 12.29 20.33
CA ASP A 346 11.02 11.66 21.65
C ASP A 346 11.89 10.40 21.61
N LEU A 347 11.78 9.59 20.55
CA LEU A 347 12.65 8.42 20.36
C LEU A 347 14.11 8.85 20.13
N VAL A 348 14.33 9.92 19.36
CA VAL A 348 15.67 10.51 19.17
C VAL A 348 16.22 10.97 20.50
N ALA A 349 15.45 11.75 21.29
CA ALA A 349 15.85 12.27 22.60
C ALA A 349 16.23 11.15 23.61
N ALA A 350 15.61 9.97 23.49
CA ALA A 350 15.90 8.81 24.34
C ALA A 350 17.07 7.94 23.83
N THR A 351 17.70 8.30 22.71
CA THR A 351 18.76 7.49 22.08
C THR A 351 20.15 8.01 22.43
N GLU A 352 20.96 7.21 23.14
CA GLU A 352 22.35 7.58 23.48
C GLU A 352 23.25 7.62 22.24
N ARG A 353 23.17 6.59 21.39
CA ARG A 353 23.87 6.54 20.11
C ARG A 353 23.16 5.60 19.14
N GLY A 354 22.87 6.07 17.92
CA GLY A 354 22.18 5.28 16.91
C GLY A 354 22.15 5.97 15.56
N LEU A 355 21.41 5.39 14.62
CA LEU A 355 21.14 5.95 13.32
C LEU A 355 19.64 6.26 13.17
N LEU A 356 19.32 7.41 12.58
CA LEU A 356 17.99 7.71 12.07
C LEU A 356 18.00 7.50 10.54
N LEU A 357 17.16 6.58 10.05
CA LEU A 357 17.02 6.26 8.63
C LEU A 357 15.70 6.83 8.14
N THR A 358 15.73 7.92 7.40
CA THR A 358 14.51 8.61 6.97
C THR A 358 13.83 7.98 5.76
N CYS A 359 14.59 7.30 4.89
CA CYS A 359 14.08 6.62 3.72
C CYS A 359 14.76 5.27 3.51
N LEU A 360 13.97 4.27 3.19
CA LEU A 360 14.42 2.98 2.68
C LEU A 360 14.07 2.90 1.19
N TRP A 361 14.91 2.22 0.42
CA TRP A 361 14.79 2.17 -1.03
C TRP A 361 15.28 0.85 -1.59
N TYR A 362 14.74 0.46 -2.75
CA TYR A 362 15.16 -0.74 -3.46
C TYR A 362 15.04 -2.02 -2.62
N ILE A 363 13.94 -2.13 -1.89
CA ILE A 363 13.67 -3.25 -0.99
C ILE A 363 13.36 -4.50 -1.82
N ARG A 364 14.07 -5.60 -1.57
CA ARG A 364 13.94 -6.87 -2.29
C ARG A 364 14.06 -8.05 -1.34
N LEU A 365 13.31 -9.10 -1.64
CA LEU A 365 13.39 -10.38 -0.93
C LEU A 365 14.70 -11.09 -1.25
N VAL A 366 15.39 -11.53 -0.22
CA VAL A 366 16.60 -12.36 -0.32
C VAL A 366 16.26 -13.82 -0.01
N ASP A 367 15.51 -14.05 1.05
CA ASP A 367 15.13 -15.39 1.49
C ASP A 367 13.66 -15.39 1.98
N PRO A 368 12.76 -16.09 1.27
CA PRO A 368 11.36 -16.17 1.66
C PRO A 368 11.12 -16.96 2.94
N THR A 369 12.02 -17.89 3.29
CA THR A 369 11.84 -18.75 4.49
C THR A 369 12.14 -18.03 5.80
N THR A 370 12.90 -16.94 5.75
CA THR A 370 13.20 -16.06 6.89
C THR A 370 12.60 -14.67 6.73
N LEU A 371 12.01 -14.40 5.56
CA LEU A 371 11.60 -13.07 5.12
C LEU A 371 12.74 -12.05 5.24
N LEU A 372 13.96 -12.49 4.89
CA LEU A 372 15.10 -11.59 4.86
C LEU A 372 15.01 -10.67 3.66
N LEU A 373 14.95 -9.37 3.93
CA LEU A 373 14.97 -8.32 2.93
C LEU A 373 16.36 -7.71 2.81
N THR A 374 16.70 -7.23 1.63
CA THR A 374 17.80 -6.29 1.39
C THR A 374 17.25 -5.01 0.79
N GLY A 375 17.92 -3.90 1.03
CA GLY A 375 17.57 -2.61 0.44
C GLY A 375 18.69 -1.61 0.64
N LEU A 376 18.43 -0.37 0.25
CA LEU A 376 19.35 0.76 0.41
C LEU A 376 18.71 1.79 1.34
N THR A 377 19.54 2.51 2.09
CA THR A 377 19.14 3.78 2.68
C THR A 377 19.21 4.87 1.61
N ARG A 378 18.40 5.93 1.75
CA ARG A 378 18.36 7.05 0.82
C ARG A 378 17.87 8.32 1.51
N ASP A 379 18.19 9.48 0.94
CA ASP A 379 17.68 10.80 1.33
C ASP A 379 17.76 11.06 2.86
N GLY A 380 18.83 10.61 3.51
CA GLY A 380 19.14 10.89 4.91
C GLY A 380 19.42 9.65 5.75
N VAL A 381 20.68 9.50 6.10
CA VAL A 381 21.16 8.63 7.17
C VAL A 381 21.83 9.55 8.19
N TYR A 382 21.26 9.64 9.39
CA TYR A 382 21.72 10.59 10.37
C TYR A 382 22.24 9.89 11.62
N LEU A 383 23.39 10.37 12.12
CA LEU A 383 23.96 9.94 13.40
C LEU A 383 23.22 10.65 14.54
N VAL A 384 22.69 9.89 15.47
CA VAL A 384 22.14 10.36 16.74
C VAL A 384 23.16 10.10 17.84
N GLU A 385 23.48 11.12 18.63
CA GLU A 385 24.30 10.99 19.84
C GLU A 385 23.71 11.83 20.98
N ARG A 386 23.56 11.21 22.15
CA ARG A 386 23.05 11.85 23.39
C ARG A 386 21.73 12.60 23.20
N GLY A 387 20.82 11.96 22.47
CA GLY A 387 19.47 12.50 22.24
C GLY A 387 19.36 13.55 21.13
N GLU A 388 20.41 13.78 20.37
CA GLU A 388 20.41 14.80 19.29
C GLU A 388 20.91 14.20 17.98
N VAL A 389 20.37 14.66 16.86
CA VAL A 389 20.91 14.38 15.53
C VAL A 389 22.12 15.29 15.33
N VAL A 390 23.32 14.69 15.21
CA VAL A 390 24.59 15.45 15.23
C VAL A 390 25.28 15.54 13.88
N ALA A 391 24.98 14.68 12.92
CA ALA A 391 25.61 14.65 11.61
C ALA A 391 24.83 13.79 10.60
N GLU A 392 25.01 14.07 9.30
CA GLU A 392 24.65 13.17 8.20
C GLU A 392 25.81 12.17 7.96
N VAL A 393 25.49 10.90 7.71
CA VAL A 393 26.46 9.93 7.19
C VAL A 393 26.69 10.23 5.71
N ASP A 394 27.97 10.33 5.30
CA ASP A 394 28.37 10.80 3.97
C ASP A 394 28.16 9.79 2.82
N HIS A 395 27.54 8.66 3.10
CA HIS A 395 27.19 7.59 2.17
C HIS A 395 25.90 6.90 2.59
N ASN A 396 25.35 6.10 1.70
CA ASN A 396 24.24 5.20 1.99
C ASN A 396 24.75 3.82 2.46
N PHE A 397 23.85 3.07 3.09
CA PHE A 397 24.07 1.67 3.42
C PHE A 397 23.18 0.76 2.59
N ARG A 398 23.65 -0.46 2.33
CA ARG A 398 22.80 -1.59 2.09
C ARG A 398 22.44 -2.19 3.43
N PHE A 399 21.15 -2.41 3.67
CA PHE A 399 20.70 -3.15 4.84
C PHE A 399 20.25 -4.56 4.47
N ASN A 400 20.34 -5.47 5.44
CA ASN A 400 19.75 -6.80 5.38
C ASN A 400 19.00 -7.04 6.69
N TYR A 401 17.67 -7.01 6.63
CA TYR A 401 16.85 -7.15 7.82
C TYR A 401 15.47 -7.73 7.51
N SER A 402 14.89 -8.49 8.45
CA SER A 402 13.54 -9.03 8.29
C SER A 402 12.52 -8.10 8.94
N PRO A 403 11.37 -7.81 8.30
CA PRO A 403 10.29 -7.05 8.93
C PRO A 403 9.70 -7.79 10.16
N LEU A 404 9.79 -9.12 10.21
CA LEU A 404 9.46 -9.88 11.42
C LEU A 404 10.40 -9.54 12.58
N ASP A 405 11.68 -9.32 12.28
CA ASP A 405 12.68 -8.92 13.29
C ASP A 405 12.46 -7.48 13.75
N VAL A 406 11.96 -6.58 12.88
CA VAL A 406 11.56 -5.24 13.33
C VAL A 406 10.53 -5.33 14.45
N LEU A 407 9.46 -6.13 14.27
CA LEU A 407 8.45 -6.30 15.32
C LEU A 407 8.98 -7.02 16.55
N ARG A 408 9.81 -8.06 16.35
CA ARG A 408 10.34 -8.90 17.44
C ARG A 408 11.33 -8.15 18.33
N THR A 409 12.17 -7.30 17.76
CA THR A 409 13.27 -6.65 18.46
C THR A 409 13.02 -5.18 18.78
N ALA A 410 11.89 -4.61 18.35
CA ALA A 410 11.52 -3.24 18.67
C ALA A 410 11.65 -2.98 20.17
N SER A 411 12.45 -1.99 20.54
CA SER A 411 12.69 -1.61 21.94
C SER A 411 11.85 -0.42 22.38
N GLN A 412 11.45 0.44 21.44
CA GLN A 412 10.54 1.56 21.63
C GLN A 412 9.67 1.70 20.40
N VAL A 413 8.38 1.99 20.59
CA VAL A 413 7.38 2.20 19.56
C VAL A 413 6.53 3.40 19.97
N GLY A 414 6.49 4.42 19.14
CA GLY A 414 5.77 5.66 19.43
C GLY A 414 4.30 5.63 19.03
N THR A 415 3.72 6.81 18.90
CA THR A 415 2.33 7.01 18.49
C THR A 415 2.14 6.68 17.02
N THR A 416 1.09 5.94 16.70
CA THR A 416 0.71 5.65 15.31
C THR A 416 0.18 6.91 14.63
N GLU A 417 0.69 7.23 13.45
CA GLU A 417 0.24 8.34 12.62
C GLU A 417 0.10 7.93 11.15
N ARG A 418 -0.79 8.61 10.42
CA ARG A 418 -0.93 8.39 8.98
C ARG A 418 0.36 8.80 8.28
N THR A 419 0.81 7.96 7.34
CA THR A 419 2.08 8.16 6.66
C THR A 419 2.02 7.73 5.19
N LEU A 420 2.86 8.35 4.37
CA LEU A 420 3.13 7.89 3.01
C LEU A 420 4.36 6.98 3.04
N PRO A 421 4.25 5.70 2.64
CA PRO A 421 5.43 4.85 2.43
C PRO A 421 6.29 5.43 1.31
N ARG A 422 7.60 5.36 1.44
CA ARG A 422 8.49 5.98 0.42
C ARG A 422 8.72 5.06 -0.78
N GLU A 423 9.00 3.79 -0.54
CA GLU A 423 9.28 2.79 -1.60
C GLU A 423 8.00 2.35 -2.31
N TRP A 424 6.90 2.16 -1.57
CA TRP A 424 5.70 1.52 -2.09
C TRP A 424 4.55 2.48 -2.41
N LYS A 425 4.75 3.79 -2.36
CA LYS A 425 3.72 4.82 -2.55
C LYS A 425 2.89 4.69 -3.84
N ASP A 426 3.46 4.13 -4.90
CA ASP A 426 2.77 3.96 -6.18
C ASP A 426 1.79 2.76 -6.17
N TRP A 427 1.87 1.90 -5.16
CA TRP A 427 1.03 0.70 -5.02
C TRP A 427 0.26 0.66 -3.71
N PHE A 428 0.70 1.40 -2.70
CA PHE A 428 0.12 1.33 -1.37
C PHE A 428 0.27 2.68 -0.64
N THR A 429 -0.79 3.46 -0.60
CA THR A 429 -0.78 4.82 -0.03
C THR A 429 -1.45 4.93 1.33
N ARG A 430 -2.33 3.98 1.67
CA ARG A 430 -3.14 4.01 2.89
C ARG A 430 -2.44 3.27 4.02
N ALA A 431 -1.54 3.96 4.70
CA ALA A 431 -0.79 3.39 5.83
C ALA A 431 -0.83 4.31 7.06
N ALA A 432 -0.88 3.71 8.25
CA ALA A 432 -0.67 4.38 9.53
C ALA A 432 0.30 3.56 10.37
N MET A 433 1.43 4.16 10.73
CA MET A 433 2.53 3.50 11.43
C MET A 433 3.08 4.37 12.55
N PRO A 434 3.62 3.79 13.62
CA PRO A 434 4.42 4.50 14.61
C PRO A 434 5.87 4.65 14.16
N PRO A 435 6.63 5.59 14.70
CA PRO A 435 8.08 5.51 14.68
C PRO A 435 8.55 4.36 15.57
N VAL A 436 9.62 3.67 15.17
CA VAL A 436 10.14 2.47 15.86
C VAL A 436 11.65 2.56 16.07
N ARG A 437 12.12 2.20 17.27
CA ARG A 437 13.54 1.98 17.56
C ARG A 437 13.86 0.49 17.52
N VAL A 438 14.80 0.12 16.65
CA VAL A 438 15.23 -1.26 16.39
C VAL A 438 16.69 -1.41 16.77
N PRO A 439 17.03 -2.10 17.85
CA PRO A 439 18.41 -2.44 18.17
C PRO A 439 19.03 -3.36 17.11
N GLU A 440 20.34 -3.24 16.91
CA GLU A 440 21.13 -4.16 16.08
C GLU A 440 20.65 -4.28 14.62
N PHE A 441 20.01 -3.22 14.07
CA PHE A 441 19.65 -3.18 12.66
C PHE A 441 20.89 -3.30 11.78
N PHE A 442 20.89 -4.23 10.83
CA PHE A 442 22.10 -4.62 10.13
C PHE A 442 22.33 -3.87 8.82
N MET A 443 23.32 -2.98 8.83
CA MET A 443 23.90 -2.34 7.63
C MET A 443 24.97 -3.26 7.08
N SER A 444 24.65 -4.05 6.06
CA SER A 444 25.50 -5.14 5.56
C SER A 444 26.71 -4.66 4.74
N SER A 445 26.59 -3.49 4.12
CA SER A 445 27.70 -2.87 3.36
C SER A 445 27.45 -1.37 3.15
N VAL A 446 28.52 -0.64 2.86
CA VAL A 446 28.47 0.74 2.41
C VAL A 446 28.08 0.78 0.94
N SER A 447 27.21 1.73 0.55
CA SER A 447 26.83 2.03 -0.82
C SER A 447 27.25 3.45 -1.18
N LEU A 448 28.12 3.59 -2.15
CA LEU A 448 28.66 4.88 -2.61
C LEU A 448 27.72 5.62 -3.59
N GLY A 449 26.62 5.01 -4.02
CA GLY A 449 25.59 5.67 -4.82
C GLY A 449 24.82 6.69 -3.97
N ARG A 450 24.77 7.94 -4.44
CA ARG A 450 23.98 9.04 -3.86
C ARG A 450 22.72 9.31 -4.65
#